data_5a17c24688371cba73fc2adb11ecc955
#
_entry.id   5a17c24688371cba73fc2adb11ecc955
#
_cell.length_a   1.000
_cell.length_b   1.000
_cell.length_c   1.000
_cell.angle_alpha   90.00
_cell.angle_beta   90.00
_cell.angle_gamma   90.00
#
_symmetry.space_group_name_H-M   'P 1'
#
loop_
_entity.id
_entity.type
_entity.pdbx_description
1 polymer ?
#
loop_
_entity_poly.entity_id
_entity_poly.type
_entity_poly.pdbx_seq_one_letter_code
_entity_poly.pdbx_strand_id
1 'polypeptide(L)'
;MSKKRILFLGETYRADAITWINGLKEFGDFEIVTWELQTSSNGINRIKRLFELATAILTIKRIVKKNNPDMVIAERTTSYGYLAAISGLKPMAIAQQGITDLWPHNSPLYIFKKILQDYAFKKADLIHAWGNTMAEHMKESNVNMDKVMILPKGINLDFFQFNDATDTTMINAVVSRALEPEYRHDFILKAFSIIKQRNISFKLTIIGDGTEIRKLKALTKELRIENEVDFVGRINNNDIPKFLQQANFYISTPITEGVSTSLFEAMACGCFPIVSDLPGNRSWISQKVNGILVSVENEFNLAHELEWASLNNDFTKKAVIQNRKFVEENANYKINMQKIALTYHDLINNK
;
A
#
# COMPACT_ATOMS: atom_id res chain seq x y z
N MET A 1 21.65 6.18 27.90
CA MET A 1 20.70 7.26 27.58
C MET A 1 19.28 6.69 27.69
N SER A 2 18.29 7.45 28.16
CA SER A 2 16.88 6.99 28.16
C SER A 2 16.42 6.86 26.70
N LYS A 3 15.59 5.83 26.42
CA LYS A 3 14.99 5.65 25.11
C LYS A 3 14.16 6.87 24.74
N LYS A 4 14.26 7.32 23.48
CA LYS A 4 13.39 8.36 22.96
C LYS A 4 11.96 7.84 22.83
N ARG A 5 10.99 8.69 23.21
CA ARG A 5 9.58 8.31 23.23
C ARG A 5 8.80 9.00 22.14
N ILE A 6 8.05 8.24 21.35
CA ILE A 6 7.21 8.74 20.27
C ILE A 6 5.73 8.53 20.64
N LEU A 7 4.92 9.57 20.50
CA LEU A 7 3.47 9.46 20.54
C LEU A 7 2.95 9.19 19.12
N PHE A 8 2.39 8.00 18.90
CA PHE A 8 1.82 7.59 17.62
C PHE A 8 0.29 7.74 17.67
N LEU A 9 -0.23 8.61 16.80
CA LEU A 9 -1.66 8.86 16.62
C LEU A 9 -2.13 8.20 15.34
N GLY A 10 -2.90 7.12 15.42
CA GLY A 10 -3.33 6.36 14.24
C GLY A 10 -4.13 5.12 14.57
N GLU A 11 -4.65 4.44 13.56
CA GLU A 11 -5.42 3.20 13.69
C GLU A 11 -4.47 2.02 13.89
N THR A 12 -4.02 1.79 15.14
CA THR A 12 -2.93 0.87 15.49
C THR A 12 -3.24 -0.62 15.27
N TYR A 13 -4.48 -0.97 14.99
CA TYR A 13 -4.89 -2.33 14.60
C TYR A 13 -4.62 -2.67 13.13
N ARG A 14 -4.28 -1.69 12.30
CA ARG A 14 -4.01 -1.91 10.87
C ARG A 14 -2.61 -2.48 10.67
N ALA A 15 -2.49 -3.39 9.71
CA ALA A 15 -1.23 -4.07 9.41
C ALA A 15 -0.10 -3.10 9.05
N ASP A 16 -0.40 -2.03 8.32
CA ASP A 16 0.56 -1.00 7.93
C ASP A 16 1.07 -0.18 9.13
N ALA A 17 0.18 0.16 10.08
CA ALA A 17 0.56 0.82 11.33
C ALA A 17 1.40 -0.09 12.23
N ILE A 18 1.00 -1.36 12.37
CA ILE A 18 1.74 -2.37 13.14
C ILE A 18 3.17 -2.51 12.58
N THR A 19 3.29 -2.67 11.25
CA THR A 19 4.59 -2.79 10.57
C THR A 19 5.47 -1.56 10.85
N TRP A 20 4.90 -0.36 10.77
CA TRP A 20 5.65 0.86 11.04
C TRP A 20 6.09 0.98 12.51
N ILE A 21 5.17 0.76 13.45
CA ILE A 21 5.47 0.79 14.89
C ILE A 21 6.57 -0.22 15.25
N ASN A 22 6.49 -1.45 14.72
CA ASN A 22 7.48 -2.48 14.95
C ASN A 22 8.86 -2.08 14.40
N GLY A 23 8.90 -1.52 13.18
CA GLY A 23 10.15 -1.04 12.59
C GLY A 23 10.78 0.10 13.38
N LEU A 24 9.99 1.03 13.92
CA LEU A 24 10.50 2.10 14.77
C LEU A 24 11.08 1.57 16.10
N LYS A 25 10.47 0.53 16.68
CA LYS A 25 11.00 -0.12 17.87
C LYS A 25 12.29 -0.89 17.59
N GLU A 26 12.30 -1.64 16.47
CA GLU A 26 13.40 -2.52 16.09
C GLU A 26 14.65 -1.74 15.64
N PHE A 27 14.47 -0.78 14.75
CA PHE A 27 15.59 -0.07 14.09
C PHE A 27 15.92 1.28 14.70
N GLY A 28 15.02 1.84 15.50
CA GLY A 28 15.22 3.15 16.14
C GLY A 28 15.32 3.10 17.66
N ASP A 29 15.12 1.96 18.28
CA ASP A 29 15.06 1.78 19.74
C ASP A 29 14.09 2.78 20.44
N PHE A 30 12.98 3.12 19.76
CA PHE A 30 12.00 4.03 20.29
C PHE A 30 11.01 3.33 21.24
N GLU A 31 10.62 4.03 22.31
CA GLU A 31 9.43 3.69 23.08
C GLU A 31 8.20 4.31 22.39
N ILE A 32 7.21 3.52 22.03
CA ILE A 32 6.03 3.99 21.31
C ILE A 32 4.81 3.99 22.24
N VAL A 33 4.25 5.16 22.45
CA VAL A 33 2.96 5.37 23.09
C VAL A 33 1.92 5.58 22.00
N THR A 34 0.84 4.82 22.02
CA THR A 34 -0.19 4.87 20.96
C THR A 34 -1.48 5.49 21.46
N TRP A 35 -2.20 6.15 20.57
CA TRP A 35 -3.57 6.59 20.80
C TRP A 35 -4.36 6.57 19.50
N GLU A 36 -5.61 6.12 19.57
CA GLU A 36 -6.51 6.05 18.43
C GLU A 36 -7.94 6.46 18.80
N LEU A 37 -8.70 6.90 17.78
CA LEU A 37 -10.13 7.14 17.90
C LEU A 37 -10.87 5.81 18.02
N GLN A 38 -11.74 5.69 19.01
CA GLN A 38 -12.46 4.45 19.31
C GLN A 38 -13.70 4.25 18.43
N THR A 39 -14.27 5.37 17.93
CA THR A 39 -15.50 5.34 17.15
C THR A 39 -15.18 5.10 15.66
N SER A 40 -15.85 4.13 15.04
CA SER A 40 -15.73 3.88 13.59
C SER A 40 -16.23 5.06 12.75
N SER A 41 -15.73 5.17 11.51
CA SER A 41 -16.13 6.25 10.59
C SER A 41 -17.41 5.97 9.78
N ASN A 42 -18.14 4.89 10.09
CA ASN A 42 -19.25 4.39 9.28
C ASN A 42 -20.64 4.83 9.82
N GLY A 43 -21.54 5.17 8.93
CA GLY A 43 -22.96 5.45 9.23
C GLY A 43 -23.18 6.52 10.31
N ILE A 44 -24.08 6.24 11.26
CA ILE A 44 -24.46 7.13 12.38
C ILE A 44 -23.26 7.43 13.31
N ASN A 45 -22.28 6.55 13.35
CA ASN A 45 -21.07 6.73 14.14
C ASN A 45 -20.22 7.94 13.71
N ARG A 46 -20.45 8.49 12.52
CA ARG A 46 -19.76 9.72 12.05
C ARG A 46 -19.96 10.91 12.98
N ILE A 47 -21.17 11.08 13.50
CA ILE A 47 -21.49 12.18 14.44
C ILE A 47 -20.75 11.95 15.77
N LYS A 48 -20.82 10.72 16.30
CA LYS A 48 -20.09 10.37 17.53
C LYS A 48 -18.58 10.57 17.36
N ARG A 49 -18.02 10.20 16.19
CA ARG A 49 -16.60 10.40 15.87
C ARG A 49 -16.21 11.89 15.81
N LEU A 50 -17.11 12.78 15.36
CA LEU A 50 -16.84 14.23 15.41
C LEU A 50 -16.77 14.76 16.86
N PHE A 51 -17.68 14.31 17.76
CA PHE A 51 -17.59 14.62 19.17
C PHE A 51 -16.31 14.06 19.82
N GLU A 52 -15.96 12.82 19.50
CA GLU A 52 -14.72 12.22 19.96
C GLU A 52 -13.50 13.03 19.49
N LEU A 53 -13.49 13.45 18.23
CA LEU A 53 -12.43 14.28 17.65
C LEU A 53 -12.32 15.63 18.38
N ALA A 54 -13.44 16.28 18.71
CA ALA A 54 -13.47 17.56 19.43
C ALA A 54 -12.91 17.43 20.87
N THR A 55 -13.17 16.31 21.54
CA THR A 55 -12.70 16.06 22.92
C THR A 55 -11.30 15.41 22.97
N ALA A 56 -10.85 14.81 21.87
CA ALA A 56 -9.56 14.10 21.77
C ALA A 56 -8.35 14.95 22.16
N ILE A 57 -8.40 16.25 21.86
CA ILE A 57 -7.30 17.16 22.21
C ILE A 57 -6.98 17.19 23.70
N LEU A 58 -8.01 17.13 24.55
CA LEU A 58 -7.80 17.10 26.01
C LEU A 58 -7.13 15.79 26.45
N THR A 59 -7.53 14.68 25.83
CA THR A 59 -6.93 13.37 26.06
C THR A 59 -5.48 13.34 25.61
N ILE A 60 -5.20 13.84 24.39
CA ILE A 60 -3.83 13.90 23.84
C ILE A 60 -2.94 14.77 24.73
N LYS A 61 -3.40 15.95 25.16
CA LYS A 61 -2.64 16.82 26.09
C LYS A 61 -2.34 16.13 27.42
N ARG A 62 -3.28 15.31 27.94
CA ARG A 62 -3.02 14.50 29.15
C ARG A 62 -1.97 13.43 28.91
N ILE A 63 -2.04 12.74 27.75
CA ILE A 63 -1.07 11.72 27.34
C ILE A 63 0.31 12.36 27.20
N VAL A 64 0.43 13.52 26.53
CA VAL A 64 1.67 14.28 26.40
C VAL A 64 2.23 14.63 27.76
N LYS A 65 1.42 15.20 28.64
CA LYS A 65 1.86 15.57 30.01
C LYS A 65 2.31 14.35 30.84
N LYS A 66 1.62 13.20 30.70
CA LYS A 66 1.91 11.98 31.47
C LYS A 66 3.18 11.28 30.97
N ASN A 67 3.35 11.19 29.65
CA ASN A 67 4.38 10.36 29.04
C ASN A 67 5.60 11.15 28.56
N ASN A 68 5.50 12.49 28.49
CA ASN A 68 6.54 13.41 28.02
C ASN A 68 7.23 12.92 26.73
N PRO A 69 6.49 12.70 25.62
CA PRO A 69 7.08 12.18 24.40
C PRO A 69 8.00 13.21 23.74
N ASP A 70 9.06 12.71 23.11
CA ASP A 70 10.04 13.53 22.38
C ASP A 70 9.52 13.99 21.03
N MET A 71 8.58 13.22 20.42
CA MET A 71 8.04 13.45 19.06
C MET A 71 6.60 12.94 18.95
N VAL A 72 5.83 13.48 18.00
CA VAL A 72 4.52 12.95 17.60
C VAL A 72 4.52 12.53 16.14
N ILE A 73 3.93 11.36 15.86
CA ILE A 73 3.64 10.87 14.52
C ILE A 73 2.13 10.73 14.37
N ALA A 74 1.59 11.14 13.25
CA ALA A 74 0.18 11.01 12.94
C ALA A 74 -0.06 10.33 11.60
N GLU A 75 -0.90 9.29 11.59
CA GLU A 75 -1.45 8.75 10.37
C GLU A 75 -2.64 9.60 9.91
N ARG A 76 -2.74 9.85 8.60
CA ARG A 76 -3.74 10.72 7.98
C ARG A 76 -3.63 12.18 8.39
N THR A 77 -4.04 13.04 7.49
CA THR A 77 -3.89 14.49 7.62
C THR A 77 -5.09 15.14 8.29
N THR A 78 -6.31 14.71 7.92
CA THR A 78 -7.58 15.38 8.27
C THR A 78 -8.12 15.01 9.65
N SER A 79 -7.55 14.01 10.33
CA SER A 79 -7.94 13.56 11.67
C SER A 79 -6.77 13.61 12.64
N TYR A 80 -5.96 12.55 12.69
CA TYR A 80 -4.82 12.45 13.60
C TYR A 80 -3.75 13.52 13.34
N GLY A 81 -3.51 13.88 12.06
CA GLY A 81 -2.59 14.96 11.70
C GLY A 81 -3.04 16.31 12.25
N TYR A 82 -4.32 16.62 12.14
CA TYR A 82 -4.89 17.83 12.75
C TYR A 82 -4.76 17.79 14.27
N LEU A 83 -5.07 16.67 14.93
CA LEU A 83 -4.92 16.51 16.38
C LEU A 83 -3.46 16.66 16.83
N ALA A 84 -2.51 16.08 16.10
CA ALA A 84 -1.09 16.26 16.36
C ALA A 84 -0.69 17.73 16.25
N ALA A 85 -1.14 18.43 15.20
CA ALA A 85 -0.84 19.84 14.97
C ALA A 85 -1.34 20.76 16.09
N ILE A 86 -2.55 20.52 16.60
CA ILE A 86 -3.11 21.34 17.72
C ILE A 86 -2.60 20.92 19.10
N SER A 87 -1.97 19.75 19.23
CA SER A 87 -1.33 19.33 20.49
C SER A 87 -0.14 20.22 20.86
N GLY A 88 0.48 20.83 19.86
CA GLY A 88 1.68 21.66 20.01
C GLY A 88 2.97 20.87 20.23
N LEU A 89 2.92 19.52 20.28
CA LEU A 89 4.12 18.71 20.44
C LEU A 89 4.98 18.74 19.16
N LYS A 90 6.27 18.95 19.35
CA LYS A 90 7.29 19.01 18.31
C LYS A 90 8.47 18.09 18.67
N PRO A 91 9.21 17.54 17.67
CA PRO A 91 8.87 17.57 16.24
C PRO A 91 7.63 16.75 15.94
N MET A 92 7.00 17.05 14.80
CA MET A 92 5.78 16.40 14.34
C MET A 92 5.97 15.81 12.95
N ALA A 93 5.72 14.50 12.79
CA ALA A 93 5.66 13.85 11.49
C ALA A 93 4.22 13.45 11.13
N ILE A 94 3.93 13.50 9.82
CA ILE A 94 2.65 13.03 9.26
C ILE A 94 2.94 11.94 8.23
N ALA A 95 2.15 10.86 8.26
CA ALA A 95 2.08 9.89 7.18
C ALA A 95 0.68 9.87 6.59
N GLN A 96 0.55 10.31 5.35
CA GLN A 96 -0.71 10.22 4.63
C GLN A 96 -0.98 8.76 4.24
N GLN A 97 -2.24 8.34 4.35
CA GLN A 97 -2.68 7.03 3.89
C GLN A 97 -3.35 7.18 2.52
N GLY A 98 -2.86 6.43 1.52
CA GLY A 98 -3.31 6.58 0.14
C GLY A 98 -2.86 7.90 -0.52
N ILE A 99 -3.36 8.18 -1.72
CA ILE A 99 -2.95 9.37 -2.50
C ILE A 99 -3.39 10.66 -1.82
N THR A 100 -4.60 10.67 -1.22
CA THR A 100 -5.15 11.82 -0.50
C THR A 100 -6.12 11.39 0.59
N ASP A 101 -6.19 12.15 1.66
CA ASP A 101 -7.21 12.01 2.72
C ASP A 101 -8.49 12.81 2.43
N LEU A 102 -8.55 13.52 1.30
CA LEU A 102 -9.68 14.36 0.90
C LEU A 102 -10.78 13.61 0.15
N TRP A 103 -10.67 12.29 0.07
CA TRP A 103 -11.67 11.45 -0.60
C TRP A 103 -12.97 11.31 0.23
N PRO A 104 -14.14 11.25 -0.40
CA PRO A 104 -14.42 11.56 -1.79
C PRO A 104 -14.43 13.07 -2.07
N HIS A 105 -13.99 13.48 -3.27
CA HIS A 105 -13.88 14.90 -3.66
C HIS A 105 -15.22 15.64 -3.70
N ASN A 106 -16.33 14.93 -3.94
CA ASN A 106 -17.69 15.47 -3.92
C ASN A 106 -18.33 15.50 -2.52
N SER A 107 -17.56 15.24 -1.47
CA SER A 107 -18.06 15.30 -0.09
C SER A 107 -18.43 16.74 0.28
N PRO A 108 -19.60 16.98 0.92
CA PRO A 108 -19.95 18.31 1.44
C PRO A 108 -18.95 18.81 2.49
N LEU A 109 -18.16 17.91 3.09
CA LEU A 109 -17.11 18.23 4.04
C LEU A 109 -15.74 18.47 3.39
N TYR A 110 -15.64 18.46 2.06
CA TYR A 110 -14.35 18.57 1.34
C TYR A 110 -13.56 19.82 1.74
N ILE A 111 -14.20 21.00 1.72
CA ILE A 111 -13.54 22.27 2.07
C ILE A 111 -13.05 22.25 3.52
N PHE A 112 -13.87 21.75 4.43
CA PHE A 112 -13.48 21.62 5.84
C PHE A 112 -12.31 20.66 6.02
N LYS A 113 -12.35 19.47 5.40
CA LYS A 113 -11.25 18.52 5.41
C LYS A 113 -9.97 19.14 4.84
N LYS A 114 -10.08 19.92 3.75
CA LYS A 114 -8.94 20.60 3.13
C LYS A 114 -8.29 21.58 4.11
N ILE A 115 -9.07 22.39 4.82
CA ILE A 115 -8.56 23.31 5.83
C ILE A 115 -7.79 22.56 6.93
N LEU A 116 -8.32 21.43 7.42
CA LEU A 116 -7.65 20.62 8.44
C LEU A 116 -6.35 20.02 7.92
N GLN A 117 -6.35 19.52 6.68
CA GLN A 117 -5.17 18.98 6.02
C GLN A 117 -4.08 20.04 5.84
N ASP A 118 -4.44 21.20 5.26
CA ASP A 118 -3.50 22.29 4.98
C ASP A 118 -2.86 22.79 6.30
N TYR A 119 -3.67 22.88 7.37
CA TYR A 119 -3.17 23.23 8.69
C TYR A 119 -2.19 22.19 9.24
N ALA A 120 -2.52 20.91 9.12
CA ALA A 120 -1.66 19.82 9.58
C ALA A 120 -0.32 19.81 8.80
N PHE A 121 -0.34 19.90 7.47
CA PHE A 121 0.86 19.98 6.63
C PHE A 121 1.73 21.21 6.97
N LYS A 122 1.11 22.37 7.17
CA LYS A 122 1.85 23.59 7.57
C LYS A 122 2.59 23.40 8.90
N LYS A 123 2.00 22.66 9.84
CA LYS A 123 2.58 22.44 11.18
C LYS A 123 3.57 21.27 11.22
N ALA A 124 3.55 20.35 10.28
CA ALA A 124 4.47 19.22 10.24
C ALA A 124 5.93 19.67 10.04
N ASP A 125 6.85 18.97 10.68
CA ASP A 125 8.29 19.11 10.50
C ASP A 125 8.79 18.09 9.47
N LEU A 126 8.08 16.94 9.35
CA LEU A 126 8.31 15.90 8.34
C LEU A 126 6.99 15.35 7.82
N ILE A 127 6.92 15.07 6.52
CA ILE A 127 5.76 14.49 5.87
C ILE A 127 6.22 13.27 5.07
N HIS A 128 5.63 12.10 5.34
CA HIS A 128 5.92 10.90 4.58
C HIS A 128 5.05 10.80 3.34
N ALA A 129 5.68 10.67 2.19
CA ALA A 129 5.09 10.19 0.95
C ALA A 129 5.67 8.80 0.66
N TRP A 130 4.80 7.79 0.58
CA TRP A 130 5.24 6.41 0.35
C TRP A 130 5.63 6.13 -1.10
N GLY A 131 5.44 7.11 -2.00
CA GLY A 131 5.81 7.04 -3.42
C GLY A 131 5.63 8.39 -4.12
N ASN A 132 6.14 8.48 -5.36
CA ASN A 132 6.15 9.72 -6.13
C ASN A 132 4.76 10.30 -6.38
N THR A 133 3.76 9.46 -6.68
CA THR A 133 2.37 9.92 -6.90
C THR A 133 1.80 10.67 -5.70
N MET A 134 2.12 10.22 -4.47
CA MET A 134 1.70 10.93 -3.26
C MET A 134 2.43 12.26 -3.13
N ALA A 135 3.73 12.30 -3.42
CA ALA A 135 4.53 13.51 -3.38
C ALA A 135 4.07 14.54 -4.42
N GLU A 136 3.73 14.12 -5.63
CA GLU A 136 3.15 14.98 -6.67
C GLU A 136 1.84 15.61 -6.21
N HIS A 137 0.93 14.82 -5.63
CA HIS A 137 -0.32 15.33 -5.09
C HIS A 137 -0.12 16.30 -3.90
N MET A 138 0.89 16.06 -3.08
CA MET A 138 1.29 17.01 -2.02
C MET A 138 1.80 18.32 -2.61
N LYS A 139 2.59 18.26 -3.69
CA LYS A 139 3.08 19.44 -4.42
C LYS A 139 1.92 20.27 -5.01
N GLU A 140 0.93 19.62 -5.62
CA GLU A 140 -0.30 20.27 -6.11
C GLU A 140 -1.10 20.93 -4.98
N SER A 141 -1.00 20.41 -3.77
CA SER A 141 -1.62 20.96 -2.55
C SER A 141 -0.77 22.04 -1.87
N ASN A 142 0.28 22.57 -2.53
CA ASN A 142 1.22 23.59 -2.02
C ASN A 142 1.94 23.18 -0.72
N VAL A 143 2.23 21.89 -0.54
CA VAL A 143 3.05 21.42 0.57
C VAL A 143 4.52 21.80 0.32
N ASN A 144 5.22 22.29 1.36
CA ASN A 144 6.66 22.52 1.26
C ASN A 144 7.39 21.18 1.08
N MET A 145 7.94 20.95 -0.11
CA MET A 145 8.58 19.69 -0.49
C MET A 145 9.89 19.41 0.26
N ASP A 146 10.54 20.42 0.84
CA ASP A 146 11.73 20.22 1.69
C ASP A 146 11.44 19.39 2.94
N LYS A 147 10.16 19.32 3.35
CA LYS A 147 9.70 18.53 4.48
C LYS A 147 9.19 17.16 4.07
N VAL A 148 9.16 16.83 2.78
CA VAL A 148 8.59 15.59 2.27
C VAL A 148 9.67 14.53 2.06
N MET A 149 9.58 13.45 2.81
CA MET A 149 10.39 12.26 2.60
C MET A 149 9.64 11.28 1.69
N ILE A 150 10.18 11.05 0.49
CA ILE A 150 9.64 10.08 -0.47
C ILE A 150 10.39 8.76 -0.25
N LEU A 151 9.79 7.87 0.55
CA LEU A 151 10.40 6.59 0.88
C LEU A 151 9.31 5.58 1.28
N PRO A 152 9.09 4.48 0.52
CA PRO A 152 8.17 3.43 0.95
C PRO A 152 8.71 2.75 2.22
N LYS A 153 7.81 2.25 3.07
CA LYS A 153 8.21 1.42 4.22
C LYS A 153 8.98 0.18 3.76
N GLY A 154 8.63 -0.32 2.58
CA GLY A 154 9.23 -1.53 2.01
C GLY A 154 8.62 -2.82 2.53
N ILE A 155 9.18 -3.93 2.08
CA ILE A 155 8.79 -5.29 2.41
C ILE A 155 9.95 -6.06 3.03
N ASN A 156 9.64 -7.07 3.84
CA ASN A 156 10.67 -7.93 4.44
C ASN A 156 11.19 -8.95 3.42
N LEU A 157 12.40 -8.72 2.91
CA LEU A 157 13.03 -9.55 1.89
C LEU A 157 13.52 -10.91 2.42
N ASP A 158 13.57 -11.12 3.73
CA ASP A 158 13.84 -12.41 4.33
C ASP A 158 12.65 -13.37 4.17
N PHE A 159 11.43 -12.83 4.09
CA PHE A 159 10.21 -13.59 3.79
C PHE A 159 9.95 -13.71 2.28
N PHE A 160 10.07 -12.60 1.54
CA PHE A 160 9.81 -12.54 0.11
C PHE A 160 11.11 -12.83 -0.66
N GLN A 161 11.51 -14.11 -0.64
CA GLN A 161 12.72 -14.57 -1.31
C GLN A 161 12.49 -14.81 -2.79
N PHE A 162 13.48 -14.47 -3.59
CA PHE A 162 13.46 -14.64 -5.03
C PHE A 162 13.48 -16.12 -5.42
N ASN A 163 12.65 -16.48 -6.40
CA ASN A 163 12.66 -17.78 -7.06
C ASN A 163 12.58 -17.56 -8.58
N ASP A 164 13.63 -17.96 -9.30
CA ASP A 164 13.69 -17.88 -10.76
C ASP A 164 13.30 -19.18 -11.46
N ALA A 165 13.00 -20.22 -10.69
CA ALA A 165 12.69 -21.57 -11.18
C ALA A 165 11.23 -21.72 -11.63
N THR A 166 10.59 -20.66 -12.09
CA THR A 166 9.21 -20.73 -12.58
C THR A 166 9.16 -21.42 -13.95
N ASP A 167 8.39 -22.49 -14.03
CA ASP A 167 8.04 -23.13 -15.31
C ASP A 167 7.27 -22.14 -16.18
N THR A 168 7.83 -21.80 -17.33
CA THR A 168 7.25 -20.84 -18.28
C THR A 168 6.46 -21.51 -19.39
N THR A 169 6.27 -22.83 -19.35
CA THR A 169 5.47 -23.58 -20.35
C THR A 169 3.98 -23.32 -20.23
N MET A 170 3.53 -22.83 -19.07
CA MET A 170 2.15 -22.51 -18.77
C MET A 170 2.07 -21.13 -18.08
N ILE A 171 0.99 -20.39 -18.32
CA ILE A 171 0.69 -19.18 -17.57
C ILE A 171 0.26 -19.55 -16.15
N ASN A 172 1.12 -19.33 -15.16
CA ASN A 172 0.80 -19.50 -13.75
C ASN A 172 0.70 -18.12 -13.10
N ALA A 173 -0.52 -17.61 -12.95
CA ALA A 173 -0.76 -16.25 -12.49
C ALA A 173 -1.29 -16.21 -11.07
N VAL A 174 -0.91 -15.17 -10.34
CA VAL A 174 -1.39 -14.90 -8.98
C VAL A 174 -1.94 -13.49 -8.85
N VAL A 175 -3.04 -13.37 -8.12
CA VAL A 175 -3.65 -12.12 -7.66
C VAL A 175 -3.68 -12.15 -6.14
N SER A 176 -3.11 -11.15 -5.48
CA SER A 176 -3.13 -11.01 -4.01
C SER A 176 -3.75 -9.68 -3.61
N ARG A 177 -5.09 -9.64 -3.57
CA ARG A 177 -5.90 -8.44 -3.30
C ARG A 177 -7.22 -8.80 -2.63
N ALA A 178 -7.80 -7.85 -1.88
CA ALA A 178 -9.17 -7.97 -1.40
C ALA A 178 -10.15 -8.14 -2.57
N LEU A 179 -11.19 -8.94 -2.38
CA LEU A 179 -12.21 -9.20 -3.40
C LEU A 179 -13.32 -8.14 -3.32
N GLU A 180 -12.93 -6.88 -3.56
CA GLU A 180 -13.81 -5.72 -3.57
C GLU A 180 -13.92 -5.14 -5.00
N PRO A 181 -15.01 -4.43 -5.34
CA PRO A 181 -15.28 -3.95 -6.70
C PRO A 181 -14.14 -3.12 -7.31
N GLU A 182 -13.45 -2.33 -6.50
CA GLU A 182 -12.36 -1.46 -6.94
C GLU A 182 -11.13 -2.20 -7.46
N TYR A 183 -10.97 -3.50 -7.14
CA TYR A 183 -9.83 -4.33 -7.61
C TYR A 183 -10.10 -5.07 -8.92
N ARG A 184 -11.34 -4.99 -9.47
CA ARG A 184 -11.70 -5.45 -10.81
C ARG A 184 -11.30 -6.89 -11.13
N HIS A 185 -11.53 -7.81 -10.20
CA HIS A 185 -11.30 -9.24 -10.42
C HIS A 185 -12.16 -9.81 -11.56
N ASP A 186 -13.35 -9.24 -11.78
CA ASP A 186 -14.22 -9.57 -12.92
C ASP A 186 -13.51 -9.36 -14.26
N PHE A 187 -12.75 -8.28 -14.39
CA PHE A 187 -11.96 -7.95 -15.57
C PHE A 187 -10.84 -8.98 -15.80
N ILE A 188 -10.15 -9.41 -14.74
CA ILE A 188 -9.12 -10.44 -14.80
C ILE A 188 -9.73 -11.77 -15.29
N LEU A 189 -10.84 -12.21 -14.69
CA LEU A 189 -11.50 -13.47 -15.06
C LEU A 189 -11.94 -13.48 -16.53
N LYS A 190 -12.48 -12.37 -17.06
CA LYS A 190 -12.83 -12.24 -18.47
C LYS A 190 -11.61 -12.35 -19.38
N ALA A 191 -10.50 -11.71 -19.03
CA ALA A 191 -9.25 -11.85 -19.78
C ALA A 191 -8.74 -13.29 -19.82
N PHE A 192 -8.82 -14.02 -18.70
CA PHE A 192 -8.44 -15.43 -18.65
C PHE A 192 -9.39 -16.35 -19.45
N SER A 193 -10.66 -15.99 -19.57
CA SER A 193 -11.56 -16.74 -20.48
C SER A 193 -11.16 -16.60 -21.95
N ILE A 194 -10.63 -15.43 -22.34
CA ILE A 194 -10.08 -15.21 -23.69
C ILE A 194 -8.81 -16.05 -23.89
N ILE A 195 -7.92 -16.15 -22.89
CA ILE A 195 -6.74 -17.02 -22.91
C ILE A 195 -7.15 -18.48 -23.12
N LYS A 196 -8.20 -18.96 -22.41
CA LYS A 196 -8.75 -20.30 -22.60
C LYS A 196 -9.27 -20.53 -24.01
N GLN A 197 -10.01 -19.58 -24.57
CA GLN A 197 -10.52 -19.63 -25.95
C GLN A 197 -9.40 -19.71 -27.00
N ARG A 198 -8.21 -19.18 -26.71
CA ARG A 198 -7.01 -19.29 -27.54
C ARG A 198 -6.24 -20.60 -27.32
N ASN A 199 -6.78 -21.53 -26.53
CA ASN A 199 -6.17 -22.81 -26.15
C ASN A 199 -4.79 -22.67 -25.48
N ILE A 200 -4.58 -21.56 -24.69
CA ILE A 200 -3.38 -21.35 -23.92
C ILE A 200 -3.63 -21.89 -22.51
N SER A 201 -2.77 -22.80 -22.06
CA SER A 201 -2.86 -23.39 -20.72
C SER A 201 -2.52 -22.39 -19.64
N PHE A 202 -3.32 -22.32 -18.58
CA PHE A 202 -3.07 -21.45 -17.45
C PHE A 202 -3.57 -22.03 -16.12
N LYS A 203 -3.04 -21.48 -15.05
CA LYS A 203 -3.58 -21.56 -13.68
C LYS A 203 -3.65 -20.15 -13.12
N LEU A 204 -4.76 -19.78 -12.51
CA LEU A 204 -4.96 -18.50 -11.85
C LEU A 204 -5.27 -18.73 -10.38
N THR A 205 -4.38 -18.25 -9.50
CA THR A 205 -4.57 -18.30 -8.04
C THR A 205 -4.98 -16.92 -7.53
N ILE A 206 -6.13 -16.86 -6.85
CA ILE A 206 -6.68 -15.62 -6.27
C ILE A 206 -6.63 -15.71 -4.76
N ILE A 207 -5.77 -14.89 -4.14
CA ILE A 207 -5.58 -14.78 -2.69
C ILE A 207 -6.30 -13.54 -2.19
N GLY A 208 -7.20 -13.71 -1.27
CA GLY A 208 -7.98 -12.65 -0.65
C GLY A 208 -9.40 -13.06 -0.38
N ASP A 209 -10.12 -12.17 0.30
CA ASP A 209 -11.55 -12.30 0.59
C ASP A 209 -12.22 -10.93 0.44
N GLY A 210 -13.54 -10.92 0.30
CA GLY A 210 -14.30 -9.68 0.15
C GLY A 210 -15.72 -9.89 -0.31
N THR A 211 -16.42 -8.78 -0.53
CA THR A 211 -17.86 -8.77 -0.83
C THR A 211 -18.20 -9.41 -2.18
N GLU A 212 -17.27 -9.42 -3.13
CA GLU A 212 -17.47 -9.93 -4.50
C GLU A 212 -17.27 -11.46 -4.63
N ILE A 213 -16.82 -12.19 -3.60
CA ILE A 213 -16.43 -13.62 -3.70
C ILE A 213 -17.50 -14.50 -4.36
N ARG A 214 -18.77 -14.33 -3.98
CA ARG A 214 -19.87 -15.13 -4.53
C ARG A 214 -20.10 -14.86 -6.02
N LYS A 215 -20.06 -13.60 -6.40
CA LYS A 215 -20.22 -13.13 -7.77
C LYS A 215 -19.06 -13.60 -8.66
N LEU A 216 -17.84 -13.51 -8.18
CA LEU A 216 -16.63 -13.94 -8.90
C LEU A 216 -16.64 -15.46 -9.12
N LYS A 217 -17.01 -16.27 -8.12
CA LYS A 217 -17.18 -17.73 -8.28
C LYS A 217 -18.30 -18.11 -9.26
N ALA A 218 -19.39 -17.34 -9.32
CA ALA A 218 -20.43 -17.55 -10.32
C ALA A 218 -19.92 -17.21 -11.73
N LEU A 219 -19.16 -16.11 -11.85
CA LEU A 219 -18.58 -15.68 -13.12
C LEU A 219 -17.58 -16.70 -13.68
N THR A 220 -16.75 -17.37 -12.85
CA THR A 220 -15.83 -18.42 -13.36
C THR A 220 -16.58 -19.58 -14.01
N LYS A 221 -17.74 -19.98 -13.47
CA LYS A 221 -18.60 -21.02 -14.07
C LYS A 221 -19.22 -20.56 -15.37
N GLU A 222 -19.74 -19.32 -15.42
CA GLU A 222 -20.29 -18.73 -16.64
C GLU A 222 -19.24 -18.68 -17.76
N LEU A 223 -18.01 -18.30 -17.42
CA LEU A 223 -16.87 -18.24 -18.32
C LEU A 223 -16.22 -19.62 -18.60
N ARG A 224 -16.66 -20.68 -17.94
CA ARG A 224 -16.14 -22.05 -18.03
C ARG A 224 -14.65 -22.18 -17.73
N ILE A 225 -14.16 -21.43 -16.72
CA ILE A 225 -12.76 -21.43 -16.27
C ILE A 225 -12.61 -21.86 -14.80
N GLU A 226 -13.65 -22.42 -14.19
CA GLU A 226 -13.66 -22.79 -12.78
C GLU A 226 -12.61 -23.84 -12.38
N ASN A 227 -12.15 -24.65 -13.32
CA ASN A 227 -11.14 -25.69 -13.09
C ASN A 227 -9.72 -25.12 -13.09
N GLU A 228 -9.49 -23.99 -13.72
CA GLU A 228 -8.19 -23.32 -13.84
C GLU A 228 -8.03 -22.18 -12.83
N VAL A 229 -9.11 -21.81 -12.11
CA VAL A 229 -9.11 -20.70 -11.14
C VAL A 229 -9.29 -21.21 -9.73
N ASP A 230 -8.29 -20.93 -8.88
CA ASP A 230 -8.30 -21.30 -7.47
C ASP A 230 -8.51 -20.06 -6.58
N PHE A 231 -9.60 -20.05 -5.79
CA PHE A 231 -9.88 -19.03 -4.79
C PHE A 231 -9.39 -19.51 -3.43
N VAL A 232 -8.20 -19.13 -3.03
CA VAL A 232 -7.54 -19.58 -1.79
C VAL A 232 -8.19 -18.97 -0.53
N GLY A 233 -8.85 -17.80 -0.69
CA GLY A 233 -9.39 -17.07 0.44
C GLY A 233 -8.31 -16.22 1.13
N ARG A 234 -8.62 -15.74 2.33
CA ARG A 234 -7.68 -14.97 3.15
C ARG A 234 -6.70 -15.91 3.83
N ILE A 235 -5.41 -15.69 3.63
CA ILE A 235 -4.32 -16.44 4.25
C ILE A 235 -3.46 -15.53 5.15
N ASN A 236 -2.57 -16.13 5.95
CA ASN A 236 -1.59 -15.37 6.69
C ASN A 236 -0.54 -14.78 5.76
N ASN A 237 -0.06 -13.57 6.08
CA ASN A 237 0.98 -12.90 5.28
C ASN A 237 2.24 -13.76 5.11
N ASN A 238 2.58 -14.59 6.11
CA ASN A 238 3.73 -15.49 6.06
C ASN A 238 3.58 -16.63 5.02
N ASP A 239 2.37 -16.90 4.55
CA ASP A 239 2.11 -17.92 3.54
C ASP A 239 2.05 -17.36 2.12
N ILE A 240 1.90 -16.05 1.96
CA ILE A 240 1.84 -15.37 0.65
C ILE A 240 3.07 -15.69 -0.22
N PRO A 241 4.33 -15.67 0.31
CA PRO A 241 5.51 -15.96 -0.50
C PRO A 241 5.46 -17.31 -1.24
N LYS A 242 4.87 -18.35 -0.62
CA LYS A 242 4.75 -19.68 -1.21
C LYS A 242 3.97 -19.66 -2.54
N PHE A 243 2.93 -18.84 -2.61
CA PHE A 243 2.11 -18.69 -3.81
C PHE A 243 2.80 -17.82 -4.86
N LEU A 244 3.43 -16.72 -4.41
CA LEU A 244 4.18 -15.84 -5.30
C LEU A 244 5.36 -16.56 -5.95
N GLN A 245 6.10 -17.37 -5.19
CA GLN A 245 7.24 -18.14 -5.68
C GLN A 245 6.88 -19.25 -6.68
N GLN A 246 5.60 -19.66 -6.72
CA GLN A 246 5.08 -20.64 -7.68
C GLN A 246 4.50 -20.00 -8.94
N ALA A 247 4.28 -18.70 -8.93
CA ALA A 247 3.69 -17.98 -10.05
C ALA A 247 4.76 -17.32 -10.92
N ASN A 248 4.54 -17.30 -12.25
CA ASN A 248 5.38 -16.53 -13.16
C ASN A 248 4.80 -15.13 -13.45
N PHE A 249 3.49 -14.91 -13.21
CA PHE A 249 2.84 -13.62 -13.41
C PHE A 249 2.11 -13.14 -12.16
N TYR A 250 2.29 -11.88 -11.82
CA TYR A 250 1.47 -11.18 -10.84
C TYR A 250 0.52 -10.22 -11.55
N ILE A 251 -0.78 -10.31 -11.25
CA ILE A 251 -1.79 -9.49 -11.89
C ILE A 251 -2.53 -8.65 -10.83
N SER A 252 -2.66 -7.35 -11.09
CA SER A 252 -3.41 -6.45 -10.23
C SER A 252 -4.01 -5.31 -11.06
N THR A 253 -5.34 -5.21 -11.11
CA THR A 253 -6.07 -4.28 -11.97
C THR A 253 -7.03 -3.37 -11.21
N PRO A 254 -6.59 -2.70 -10.10
CA PRO A 254 -7.44 -1.76 -9.40
C PRO A 254 -7.76 -0.53 -10.27
N ILE A 255 -8.82 0.18 -9.92
CA ILE A 255 -9.20 1.48 -10.53
C ILE A 255 -8.46 2.66 -9.88
N THR A 256 -7.83 2.45 -8.74
CA THR A 256 -7.01 3.44 -8.03
C THR A 256 -5.90 2.73 -7.26
N GLU A 257 -4.70 3.29 -7.28
CA GLU A 257 -3.54 2.76 -6.57
C GLU A 257 -2.58 3.89 -6.19
N GLY A 258 -2.15 3.90 -4.93
CA GLY A 258 -1.12 4.82 -4.46
C GLY A 258 0.26 4.17 -4.48
N VAL A 259 0.47 3.23 -3.55
CA VAL A 259 1.67 2.37 -3.48
C VAL A 259 1.23 0.95 -3.17
N SER A 260 1.53 0.05 -4.06
CA SER A 260 1.16 -1.37 -3.94
C SER A 260 2.26 -2.16 -3.25
N THR A 261 2.09 -2.48 -1.97
CA THR A 261 2.99 -3.39 -1.25
C THR A 261 3.02 -4.76 -1.93
N SER A 262 1.88 -5.29 -2.34
CA SER A 262 1.79 -6.61 -3.01
C SER A 262 2.49 -6.63 -4.39
N LEU A 263 2.64 -5.50 -5.04
CA LEU A 263 3.48 -5.39 -6.25
C LEU A 263 4.96 -5.64 -5.90
N PHE A 264 5.47 -5.00 -4.84
CA PHE A 264 6.85 -5.22 -4.38
C PHE A 264 7.07 -6.66 -3.90
N GLU A 265 6.10 -7.24 -3.20
CA GLU A 265 6.12 -8.64 -2.77
C GLU A 265 6.24 -9.59 -3.96
N ALA A 266 5.44 -9.38 -5.00
CA ALA A 266 5.48 -10.15 -6.23
C ALA A 266 6.81 -9.97 -7.01
N MET A 267 7.26 -8.73 -7.18
CA MET A 267 8.56 -8.43 -7.81
C MET A 267 9.72 -9.07 -7.05
N ALA A 268 9.67 -9.06 -5.72
CA ALA A 268 10.69 -9.69 -4.88
C ALA A 268 10.74 -11.21 -5.06
N CYS A 269 9.58 -11.85 -5.24
CA CYS A 269 9.47 -13.30 -5.41
C CYS A 269 9.78 -13.79 -6.83
N GLY A 270 9.96 -12.89 -7.81
CA GLY A 270 10.25 -13.26 -9.19
C GLY A 270 9.02 -13.33 -10.10
N CYS A 271 7.87 -12.81 -9.69
CA CYS A 271 6.72 -12.68 -10.58
C CYS A 271 6.91 -11.51 -11.55
N PHE A 272 6.58 -11.73 -12.82
CA PHE A 272 6.51 -10.65 -13.80
C PHE A 272 5.19 -9.88 -13.62
N PRO A 273 5.21 -8.56 -13.35
CA PRO A 273 4.01 -7.81 -13.04
C PRO A 273 3.26 -7.35 -14.30
N ILE A 274 1.95 -7.57 -14.30
CA ILE A 274 0.99 -6.98 -15.26
C ILE A 274 -0.06 -6.25 -14.43
N VAL A 275 -0.02 -4.92 -14.45
CA VAL A 275 -0.81 -4.10 -13.53
C VAL A 275 -1.55 -2.98 -14.27
N SER A 276 -2.62 -2.45 -13.66
CA SER A 276 -3.37 -1.33 -14.25
C SER A 276 -2.47 -0.11 -14.48
N ASP A 277 -2.71 0.58 -15.59
CA ASP A 277 -2.01 1.81 -15.99
C ASP A 277 -2.48 3.00 -15.16
N LEU A 278 -1.98 3.08 -13.92
CA LEU A 278 -2.27 4.12 -12.96
C LEU A 278 -0.98 4.87 -12.55
N PRO A 279 -1.07 6.15 -12.15
CA PRO A 279 0.09 6.91 -11.70
C PRO A 279 0.91 6.20 -10.62
N GLY A 280 0.24 5.54 -9.64
CA GLY A 280 0.90 4.76 -8.60
C GLY A 280 1.76 3.62 -9.16
N ASN A 281 1.26 2.89 -10.14
CA ASN A 281 1.99 1.80 -10.79
C ASN A 281 3.09 2.31 -11.73
N ARG A 282 2.85 3.42 -12.48
CA ARG A 282 3.86 4.06 -13.34
C ARG A 282 5.09 4.54 -12.57
N SER A 283 4.98 4.76 -11.26
CA SER A 283 6.13 5.09 -10.41
C SER A 283 7.13 3.93 -10.27
N TRP A 284 6.70 2.69 -10.53
CA TRP A 284 7.47 1.47 -10.31
C TRP A 284 7.61 0.60 -11.54
N ILE A 285 6.67 0.67 -12.47
CA ILE A 285 6.62 -0.12 -13.68
C ILE A 285 6.77 0.78 -14.91
N SER A 286 7.76 0.45 -15.72
CA SER A 286 7.98 1.01 -17.05
C SER A 286 7.49 0.00 -18.09
N GLN A 287 6.59 0.44 -18.96
CA GLN A 287 5.94 -0.38 -19.98
C GLN A 287 6.94 -1.18 -20.81
N LYS A 288 6.82 -2.50 -20.82
CA LYS A 288 7.69 -3.45 -21.53
C LYS A 288 9.20 -3.26 -21.26
N VAL A 289 9.54 -2.86 -20.03
CA VAL A 289 10.91 -2.83 -19.52
C VAL A 289 11.03 -3.77 -18.32
N ASN A 290 10.20 -3.55 -17.30
CA ASN A 290 10.21 -4.36 -16.08
C ASN A 290 8.81 -4.87 -15.68
N GLY A 291 7.81 -4.66 -16.52
CA GLY A 291 6.44 -5.10 -16.35
C GLY A 291 5.55 -4.57 -17.47
N ILE A 292 4.26 -4.79 -17.33
CA ILE A 292 3.26 -4.32 -18.28
C ILE A 292 2.19 -3.49 -17.57
N LEU A 293 1.88 -2.33 -18.15
CA LEU A 293 0.80 -1.46 -17.75
C LEU A 293 -0.39 -1.69 -18.70
N VAL A 294 -1.57 -2.03 -18.14
CA VAL A 294 -2.78 -2.31 -18.93
C VAL A 294 -3.91 -1.36 -18.60
N SER A 295 -4.64 -0.91 -19.62
CA SER A 295 -5.93 -0.25 -19.41
C SER A 295 -6.95 -1.25 -18.88
N VAL A 296 -7.70 -0.85 -17.87
CA VAL A 296 -8.78 -1.67 -17.27
C VAL A 296 -10.14 -1.49 -17.97
N GLU A 297 -10.14 -0.91 -19.15
CA GLU A 297 -11.34 -0.68 -19.96
C GLU A 297 -11.63 -1.81 -20.96
N ASN A 298 -10.60 -2.62 -21.29
CA ASN A 298 -10.68 -3.66 -22.32
C ASN A 298 -9.92 -4.92 -21.90
N GLU A 299 -10.64 -5.98 -21.55
CA GLU A 299 -10.11 -7.27 -21.16
C GLU A 299 -9.29 -7.98 -22.25
N PHE A 300 -9.55 -7.68 -23.53
CA PHE A 300 -8.73 -8.18 -24.64
C PHE A 300 -7.29 -7.68 -24.59
N ASN A 301 -7.09 -6.46 -24.06
CA ASN A 301 -5.75 -5.91 -23.87
C ASN A 301 -4.98 -6.72 -22.82
N LEU A 302 -5.57 -7.00 -21.65
CA LEU A 302 -4.94 -7.83 -20.62
C LEU A 302 -4.62 -9.24 -21.18
N ALA A 303 -5.56 -9.86 -21.88
CA ALA A 303 -5.35 -11.17 -22.48
C ALA A 303 -4.21 -11.16 -23.52
N HIS A 304 -4.16 -10.14 -24.38
CA HIS A 304 -3.10 -9.98 -25.38
C HIS A 304 -1.73 -9.78 -24.72
N GLU A 305 -1.63 -8.90 -23.74
CA GLU A 305 -0.37 -8.63 -23.07
C GLU A 305 0.12 -9.82 -22.21
N LEU A 306 -0.80 -10.58 -21.62
CA LEU A 306 -0.48 -11.81 -20.90
C LEU A 306 0.06 -12.90 -21.86
N GLU A 307 -0.60 -13.10 -23.02
CA GLU A 307 -0.11 -13.98 -24.07
C GLU A 307 1.26 -13.54 -24.59
N TRP A 308 1.42 -12.24 -24.91
CA TRP A 308 2.69 -11.70 -25.36
C TRP A 308 3.80 -11.97 -24.32
N ALA A 309 3.55 -11.72 -23.05
CA ALA A 309 4.53 -11.95 -21.98
C ALA A 309 4.90 -13.43 -21.85
N SER A 310 3.92 -14.34 -22.00
CA SER A 310 4.15 -15.78 -21.93
C SER A 310 4.99 -16.31 -23.10
N LEU A 311 4.93 -15.65 -24.26
CA LEU A 311 5.72 -16.01 -25.44
C LEU A 311 7.13 -15.37 -25.43
N ASN A 312 7.37 -14.36 -24.61
CA ASN A 312 8.63 -13.63 -24.52
C ASN A 312 9.41 -13.96 -23.23
N ASN A 313 9.66 -15.24 -23.00
CA ASN A 313 10.26 -15.75 -21.76
C ASN A 313 11.62 -15.15 -21.42
N ASP A 314 12.50 -14.94 -22.40
CA ASP A 314 13.84 -14.34 -22.16
C ASP A 314 13.71 -12.90 -21.67
N PHE A 315 12.73 -12.17 -22.17
CA PHE A 315 12.43 -10.83 -21.74
C PHE A 315 11.91 -10.82 -20.28
N THR A 316 10.90 -11.66 -19.98
CA THR A 316 10.30 -11.71 -18.64
C THR A 316 11.30 -12.17 -17.59
N LYS A 317 12.17 -13.15 -17.89
CA LYS A 317 13.24 -13.60 -17.01
C LYS A 317 14.25 -12.48 -16.69
N LYS A 318 14.67 -11.70 -17.68
CA LYS A 318 15.54 -10.54 -17.45
C LYS A 318 14.85 -9.49 -16.60
N ALA A 319 13.59 -9.20 -16.89
CA ALA A 319 12.80 -8.20 -16.16
C ALA A 319 12.61 -8.57 -14.68
N VAL A 320 12.32 -9.82 -14.34
CA VAL A 320 12.13 -10.23 -12.93
C VAL A 320 13.42 -10.14 -12.12
N ILE A 321 14.58 -10.42 -12.72
CA ILE A 321 15.90 -10.22 -12.06
C ILE A 321 16.14 -8.72 -11.78
N GLN A 322 15.83 -7.85 -12.75
CA GLN A 322 15.94 -6.40 -12.58
C GLN A 322 14.94 -5.91 -11.50
N ASN A 323 13.74 -6.44 -11.49
CA ASN A 323 12.72 -6.13 -10.48
C ASN A 323 13.17 -6.51 -9.07
N ARG A 324 13.77 -7.69 -8.90
CA ARG A 324 14.33 -8.10 -7.60
C ARG A 324 15.36 -7.09 -7.11
N LYS A 325 16.32 -6.73 -7.94
CA LYS A 325 17.35 -5.74 -7.60
C LYS A 325 16.73 -4.38 -7.27
N PHE A 326 15.76 -3.95 -8.07
CA PHE A 326 15.05 -2.70 -7.82
C PHE A 326 14.37 -2.68 -6.43
N VAL A 327 13.69 -3.77 -6.04
CA VAL A 327 13.03 -3.88 -4.73
C VAL A 327 14.06 -3.90 -3.59
N GLU A 328 15.20 -4.58 -3.77
CA GLU A 328 16.29 -4.60 -2.79
C GLU A 328 16.84 -3.19 -2.51
N GLU A 329 16.95 -2.36 -3.54
CA GLU A 329 17.48 -1.01 -3.44
C GLU A 329 16.46 0.02 -2.94
N ASN A 330 15.18 -0.13 -3.31
CA ASN A 330 14.16 0.91 -3.12
C ASN A 330 13.05 0.56 -2.14
N ALA A 331 12.77 -0.74 -1.91
CA ALA A 331 11.67 -1.19 -1.09
C ALA A 331 12.07 -2.23 -0.03
N ASN A 332 13.31 -2.22 0.42
CA ASN A 332 13.79 -3.06 1.50
C ASN A 332 13.38 -2.49 2.84
N TYR A 333 12.49 -3.19 3.56
CA TYR A 333 11.95 -2.78 4.85
C TYR A 333 13.03 -2.44 5.88
N LYS A 334 14.05 -3.30 6.03
CA LYS A 334 15.14 -3.09 6.98
C LYS A 334 15.88 -1.78 6.71
N ILE A 335 16.31 -1.58 5.46
CA ILE A 335 17.06 -0.39 5.05
C ILE A 335 16.20 0.87 5.18
N ASN A 336 14.95 0.80 4.73
CA ASN A 336 14.07 1.95 4.71
C ASN A 336 13.63 2.35 6.12
N MET A 337 13.31 1.38 6.99
CA MET A 337 12.97 1.66 8.37
C MET A 337 14.16 2.21 9.17
N GLN A 338 15.40 1.77 8.88
CA GLN A 338 16.60 2.36 9.46
C GLN A 338 16.74 3.84 9.05
N LYS A 339 16.55 4.17 7.77
CA LYS A 339 16.58 5.57 7.29
C LYS A 339 15.51 6.41 7.96
N ILE A 340 14.28 5.90 8.08
CA ILE A 340 13.18 6.60 8.77
C ILE A 340 13.53 6.83 10.24
N ALA A 341 14.03 5.82 10.92
CA ALA A 341 14.40 5.91 12.33
C ALA A 341 15.53 6.93 12.58
N LEU A 342 16.57 6.93 11.73
CA LEU A 342 17.65 7.94 11.79
C LEU A 342 17.12 9.35 11.60
N THR A 343 16.25 9.57 10.60
CA THR A 343 15.61 10.88 10.38
C THR A 343 14.82 11.35 11.60
N TYR A 344 14.14 10.44 12.31
CA TYR A 344 13.41 10.80 13.53
C TYR A 344 14.34 11.16 14.68
N HIS A 345 15.46 10.43 14.85
CA HIS A 345 16.49 10.80 15.82
C HIS A 345 17.06 12.18 15.53
N ASP A 346 17.36 12.49 14.26
CA ASP A 346 17.86 13.81 13.86
C ASP A 346 16.86 14.91 14.16
N LEU A 347 15.57 14.71 13.85
CA LEU A 347 14.51 15.66 14.16
C LEU A 347 14.37 15.90 15.67
N ILE A 348 14.49 14.86 16.49
CA ILE A 348 14.40 14.97 17.96
C ILE A 348 15.62 15.70 18.54
N ASN A 349 16.80 15.44 18.01
CA ASN A 349 18.05 16.01 18.53
C ASN A 349 18.30 17.48 18.10
N ASN A 350 17.70 17.90 16.97
CA ASN A 350 17.79 19.26 16.41
C ASN A 350 16.63 20.18 16.87
N LYS A 351 15.90 19.78 17.91
CA LYS A 351 14.74 20.50 18.48
C LYS A 351 15.14 21.76 19.26
#